data_7e107950557d4f8d3574eac590115d8f
#
_entry.id   7e107950557d4f8d3574eac590115d8f
#
_cell.length_a   1.000
_cell.length_b   1.000
_cell.length_c   1.000
_cell.angle_alpha   90.00
_cell.angle_beta   90.00
_cell.angle_gamma   90.00
#
_symmetry.space_group_name_H-M   'P 1'
#
loop_
_entity.id
_entity.type
_entity.pdbx_description
1 polymer ?
#
loop_
_entity_poly.entity_id
_entity_poly.type
_entity_poly.pdbx_seq_one_letter_code
_entity_poly.pdbx_strand_id
1 'polypeptide(L)'
;FRLNKRVDFSIECAIEGQLGTVLVDDATQPTAYCIRVGPFGYFAGDARHAGGRLLMQGFPAYRLLMPSPLEWLASAQDVFGEHLKSLPRYSFSSAPLSSEHLTRLLEGSPFRECIIPLSVDLAQQATEQPESPLDLSDFDSAADFIERGLGYTVLDNGRMMGVAYSSLVCSQGIEVSVYVEDADRRQGVATALSSRLLLECLASNLRPNWDAANPESVKLATKLGYRFLESYEAYYHTRG
;
A
#
# COMPACT_ATOMS: atom_id res chain seq x y z
N PHE A 1 18.17 6.27 -2.39
CA PHE A 1 16.73 6.56 -2.44
C PHE A 1 16.34 8.02 -2.12
N ARG A 2 17.29 8.94 -1.84
CA ARG A 2 16.98 10.35 -1.53
C ARG A 2 16.25 11.09 -2.66
N LEU A 3 16.47 10.69 -3.91
CA LEU A 3 15.86 11.31 -5.10
C LEU A 3 14.52 10.71 -5.49
N ASN A 4 14.11 9.60 -4.84
CA ASN A 4 12.82 8.99 -5.10
C ASN A 4 11.70 9.84 -4.47
N LYS A 5 10.61 9.95 -5.19
CA LYS A 5 9.40 10.56 -4.68
C LYS A 5 8.75 9.63 -3.65
N ARG A 6 8.42 10.18 -2.50
CA ARG A 6 7.76 9.45 -1.40
C ARG A 6 6.26 9.52 -1.59
N VAL A 7 5.69 8.53 -2.23
CA VAL A 7 4.22 8.42 -2.44
C VAL A 7 3.58 7.44 -1.48
N ASP A 8 4.37 6.48 -0.98
CA ASP A 8 4.00 5.51 0.05
C ASP A 8 5.15 5.28 1.04
N PHE A 9 4.98 4.34 1.97
CA PHE A 9 5.98 3.99 2.99
C PHE A 9 6.93 2.85 2.61
N SER A 10 6.92 2.36 1.38
CA SER A 10 7.75 1.22 0.97
C SER A 10 9.23 1.42 1.26
N ILE A 11 9.75 2.61 0.99
CA ILE A 11 11.17 2.91 1.20
C ILE A 11 11.51 2.95 2.68
N GLU A 12 10.67 3.58 3.50
CA GLU A 12 10.82 3.65 4.95
C GLU A 12 10.76 2.25 5.58
N CYS A 13 9.75 1.45 5.22
CA CYS A 13 9.61 0.07 5.69
C CYS A 13 10.86 -0.78 5.42
N ALA A 14 11.38 -0.70 4.19
CA ALA A 14 12.56 -1.49 3.80
C ALA A 14 13.85 -1.01 4.49
N ILE A 15 14.05 0.31 4.64
CA ILE A 15 15.24 0.87 5.31
C ILE A 15 15.22 0.55 6.81
N GLU A 16 14.05 0.55 7.44
CA GLU A 16 13.89 0.18 8.85
C GLU A 16 13.96 -1.34 9.08
N GLY A 17 14.01 -2.14 8.01
CA GLY A 17 13.97 -3.61 8.12
C GLY A 17 12.63 -4.15 8.62
N GLN A 18 11.55 -3.38 8.47
CA GLN A 18 10.22 -3.77 8.89
C GLN A 18 9.57 -4.73 7.90
N LEU A 19 9.56 -4.39 6.61
CA LEU A 19 8.92 -5.14 5.54
C LEU A 19 9.73 -5.03 4.25
N GLY A 20 9.61 -6.04 3.39
CA GLY A 20 10.17 -6.04 2.06
C GLY A 20 11.66 -6.41 1.99
N THR A 21 12.25 -6.19 0.82
CA THR A 21 13.62 -6.62 0.51
C THR A 21 14.38 -5.51 -0.21
N VAL A 22 15.65 -5.34 0.15
CA VAL A 22 16.59 -4.49 -0.60
C VAL A 22 17.52 -5.38 -1.42
N LEU A 23 17.46 -5.23 -2.73
CA LEU A 23 18.36 -5.88 -3.67
C LEU A 23 19.44 -4.91 -4.12
N VAL A 24 20.65 -5.41 -4.32
CA VAL A 24 21.79 -4.64 -4.80
C VAL A 24 22.45 -5.37 -5.98
N ASP A 25 23.12 -4.62 -6.83
CA ASP A 25 23.86 -5.18 -7.98
C ASP A 25 25.16 -5.88 -7.58
N ASP A 26 25.82 -5.43 -6.50
CA ASP A 26 27.03 -6.01 -5.96
C ASP A 26 26.99 -5.95 -4.42
N ALA A 27 27.30 -7.07 -3.75
CA ALA A 27 27.20 -7.17 -2.30
C ALA A 27 28.32 -6.40 -1.55
N THR A 28 29.42 -6.07 -2.22
CA THR A 28 30.61 -5.44 -1.63
C THR A 28 30.70 -3.95 -1.96
N GLN A 29 30.37 -3.58 -3.21
CA GLN A 29 30.44 -2.23 -3.71
C GLN A 29 29.20 -1.89 -4.53
N PRO A 30 28.02 -1.82 -3.88
CA PRO A 30 26.77 -1.63 -4.60
C PRO A 30 26.73 -0.24 -5.25
N THR A 31 26.34 -0.22 -6.51
CA THR A 31 26.12 1.03 -7.29
C THR A 31 24.66 1.24 -7.63
N ALA A 32 23.87 0.17 -7.66
CA ALA A 32 22.46 0.19 -7.98
C ALA A 32 21.64 -0.62 -6.94
N TYR A 33 20.44 -0.17 -6.69
CA TYR A 33 19.58 -0.67 -5.62
C TYR A 33 18.15 -0.81 -6.11
N CYS A 34 17.44 -1.85 -5.64
CA CYS A 34 16.02 -2.01 -5.81
C CYS A 34 15.37 -2.38 -4.47
N ILE A 35 14.45 -1.57 -3.96
CA ILE A 35 13.54 -1.94 -2.88
C ILE A 35 12.32 -2.61 -3.49
N ARG A 36 11.91 -3.76 -2.95
CA ARG A 36 10.65 -4.45 -3.28
C ARG A 36 9.85 -4.65 -2.01
N VAL A 37 8.64 -4.12 -1.99
CA VAL A 37 7.70 -4.26 -0.86
C VAL A 37 6.30 -4.45 -1.45
N GLY A 38 5.63 -5.54 -1.12
CA GLY A 38 4.35 -5.89 -1.72
C GLY A 38 4.39 -5.83 -3.25
N PRO A 39 3.44 -5.16 -3.89
CA PRO A 39 3.42 -5.00 -5.34
C PRO A 39 4.40 -3.93 -5.85
N PHE A 40 5.10 -3.21 -5.00
CA PHE A 40 5.86 -2.01 -5.35
C PHE A 40 7.36 -2.26 -5.46
N GLY A 41 7.99 -1.54 -6.40
CA GLY A 41 9.45 -1.49 -6.53
C GLY A 41 9.96 -0.08 -6.74
N TYR A 42 11.01 0.28 -5.99
CA TYR A 42 11.72 1.54 -6.13
C TYR A 42 13.17 1.28 -6.50
N PHE A 43 13.69 2.01 -7.46
CA PHE A 43 15.07 1.92 -7.89
C PHE A 43 15.86 3.18 -7.54
N ALA A 44 17.15 3.00 -7.24
CA ALA A 44 18.08 4.07 -6.96
C ALA A 44 19.50 3.70 -7.38
N GLY A 45 20.41 4.68 -7.44
CA GLY A 45 21.80 4.49 -7.87
C GLY A 45 21.94 4.55 -9.40
N ASP A 46 22.97 3.91 -9.95
CA ASP A 46 23.32 3.99 -11.36
C ASP A 46 22.53 3.01 -12.24
N ALA A 47 21.52 3.52 -12.93
CA ALA A 47 20.71 2.77 -13.88
C ALA A 47 21.47 2.32 -15.15
N ARG A 48 22.61 2.95 -15.47
CA ARG A 48 23.37 2.70 -16.70
C ARG A 48 24.45 1.64 -16.52
N HIS A 49 24.88 1.41 -15.29
CA HIS A 49 25.83 0.34 -14.97
C HIS A 49 25.22 -1.03 -15.30
N ALA A 50 26.07 -2.00 -15.69
CA ALA A 50 25.63 -3.35 -16.06
C ALA A 50 24.79 -4.02 -14.94
N GLY A 51 25.18 -3.82 -13.69
CA GLY A 51 24.45 -4.33 -12.51
C GLY A 51 23.08 -3.70 -12.36
N GLY A 52 22.94 -2.37 -12.57
CA GLY A 52 21.65 -1.70 -12.56
C GLY A 52 20.71 -2.23 -13.64
N ARG A 53 21.23 -2.49 -14.84
CA ARG A 53 20.47 -3.11 -15.92
C ARG A 53 20.01 -4.53 -15.56
N LEU A 54 20.85 -5.33 -14.89
CA LEU A 54 20.50 -6.67 -14.42
C LEU A 54 19.40 -6.62 -13.35
N LEU A 55 19.45 -5.66 -12.41
CA LEU A 55 18.38 -5.45 -11.43
C LEU A 55 17.05 -5.12 -12.11
N MET A 56 17.07 -4.26 -13.16
CA MET A 56 15.87 -3.93 -13.92
C MET A 56 15.34 -5.15 -14.69
N GLN A 57 16.20 -5.95 -15.33
CA GLN A 57 15.81 -7.19 -16.02
C GLN A 57 15.20 -8.22 -15.08
N GLY A 58 15.63 -8.26 -13.82
CA GLY A 58 15.09 -9.12 -12.77
C GLY A 58 13.85 -8.56 -12.06
N PHE A 59 13.34 -7.42 -12.49
CA PHE A 59 12.12 -6.87 -11.89
C PHE A 59 10.91 -7.72 -12.31
N PRO A 60 10.06 -8.19 -11.37
CA PRO A 60 9.00 -9.12 -11.71
C PRO A 60 7.88 -8.49 -12.56
N ALA A 61 7.30 -9.27 -13.47
CA ALA A 61 6.13 -8.87 -14.24
C ALA A 61 4.94 -8.54 -13.30
N TYR A 62 4.11 -7.60 -13.75
CA TYR A 62 2.92 -7.12 -13.02
C TYR A 62 3.17 -6.49 -11.65
N ARG A 63 4.44 -6.26 -11.28
CA ARG A 63 4.79 -5.41 -10.14
C ARG A 63 4.95 -3.95 -10.59
N LEU A 64 4.65 -3.03 -9.71
CA LEU A 64 4.65 -1.61 -10.03
C LEU A 64 6.04 -0.99 -9.79
N LEU A 65 6.66 -0.51 -10.85
CA LEU A 65 7.79 0.41 -10.77
C LEU A 65 7.25 1.76 -10.33
N MET A 66 7.55 2.11 -9.10
CA MET A 66 7.11 3.35 -8.47
C MET A 66 8.02 4.54 -8.87
N PRO A 67 7.62 5.81 -8.63
CA PRO A 67 8.40 6.96 -9.03
C PRO A 67 9.85 6.89 -8.57
N SER A 68 10.74 6.71 -9.52
CA SER A 68 12.20 6.60 -9.38
C SER A 68 12.85 7.70 -10.23
N PRO A 69 14.13 7.98 -10.05
CA PRO A 69 14.85 8.89 -10.95
C PRO A 69 14.64 8.54 -12.43
N LEU A 70 14.57 9.56 -13.31
CA LEU A 70 14.18 9.40 -14.72
C LEU A 70 15.02 8.39 -15.51
N GLU A 71 16.30 8.24 -15.14
CA GLU A 71 17.20 7.25 -15.75
C GLU A 71 16.71 5.80 -15.53
N TRP A 72 15.98 5.52 -14.46
CA TRP A 72 15.39 4.21 -14.22
C TRP A 72 14.16 3.94 -15.08
N LEU A 73 13.36 4.96 -15.38
CA LEU A 73 12.28 4.83 -16.36
C LEU A 73 12.84 4.58 -17.76
N ALA A 74 13.92 5.30 -18.14
CA ALA A 74 14.60 5.04 -19.41
C ALA A 74 15.17 3.62 -19.47
N SER A 75 15.79 3.12 -18.38
CA SER A 75 16.26 1.75 -18.28
C SER A 75 15.12 0.73 -18.41
N ALA A 76 13.97 0.98 -17.78
CA ALA A 76 12.78 0.12 -17.91
C ALA A 76 12.27 0.11 -19.35
N GLN A 77 12.24 1.26 -20.04
CA GLN A 77 11.85 1.36 -21.44
C GLN A 77 12.80 0.57 -22.36
N ASP A 78 14.11 0.66 -22.10
CA ASP A 78 15.13 -0.07 -22.86
C ASP A 78 15.06 -1.60 -22.64
N VAL A 79 14.69 -2.04 -21.42
CA VAL A 79 14.63 -3.45 -21.06
C VAL A 79 13.32 -4.10 -21.51
N PHE A 80 12.19 -3.43 -21.31
CA PHE A 80 10.87 -4.02 -21.51
C PHE A 80 10.16 -3.55 -22.80
N GLY A 81 10.59 -2.43 -23.39
CA GLY A 81 10.07 -1.92 -24.65
C GLY A 81 8.54 -1.79 -24.67
N GLU A 82 7.91 -2.42 -25.66
CA GLU A 82 6.43 -2.41 -25.83
C GLU A 82 5.68 -3.13 -24.69
N HIS A 83 6.35 -3.96 -23.91
CA HIS A 83 5.77 -4.64 -22.75
C HIS A 83 5.65 -3.73 -21.53
N LEU A 84 6.31 -2.56 -21.51
CA LEU A 84 6.17 -1.57 -20.44
C LEU A 84 4.84 -0.84 -20.58
N LYS A 85 4.06 -0.84 -19.53
CA LYS A 85 2.75 -0.17 -19.45
C LYS A 85 2.76 0.80 -18.28
N SER A 86 1.92 1.83 -18.36
CA SER A 86 1.69 2.75 -17.24
C SER A 86 0.27 2.66 -16.73
N LEU A 87 0.10 3.07 -15.49
CA LEU A 87 -1.21 3.31 -14.90
C LEU A 87 -1.16 4.51 -13.96
N PRO A 88 -2.22 5.33 -13.93
CA PRO A 88 -2.29 6.48 -13.05
C PRO A 88 -2.50 6.04 -11.60
N ARG A 89 -1.85 6.75 -10.70
CA ARG A 89 -2.05 6.67 -9.25
C ARG A 89 -2.20 8.08 -8.68
N TYR A 90 -2.71 8.16 -7.45
CA TYR A 90 -3.11 9.43 -6.86
C TYR A 90 -2.65 9.49 -5.41
N SER A 91 -1.73 10.42 -5.11
CA SER A 91 -1.20 10.61 -3.78
C SER A 91 -2.00 11.62 -2.97
N PHE A 92 -2.08 11.39 -1.67
CA PHE A 92 -2.83 12.20 -0.74
C PHE A 92 -2.01 12.59 0.49
N SER A 93 -2.38 13.71 1.12
CA SER A 93 -1.86 14.13 2.41
C SER A 93 -2.87 13.82 3.50
N SER A 94 -2.42 13.16 4.56
CA SER A 94 -3.20 12.92 5.78
C SER A 94 -3.19 14.10 6.76
N ALA A 95 -2.39 15.15 6.51
CA ALA A 95 -2.26 16.30 7.42
C ALA A 95 -3.59 16.99 7.81
N PRO A 96 -4.61 17.09 6.94
CA PRO A 96 -5.89 17.71 7.32
C PRO A 96 -6.90 16.75 7.95
N LEU A 97 -6.55 15.47 8.19
CA LEU A 97 -7.45 14.53 8.84
C LEU A 97 -7.89 15.04 10.21
N SER A 98 -9.18 14.92 10.50
CA SER A 98 -9.78 15.38 11.73
C SER A 98 -10.51 14.25 12.43
N SER A 99 -10.15 13.99 13.70
CA SER A 99 -10.83 12.99 14.52
C SER A 99 -12.34 13.29 14.64
N GLU A 100 -12.72 14.56 14.75
CA GLU A 100 -14.13 14.98 14.79
C GLU A 100 -14.88 14.58 13.50
N HIS A 101 -14.27 14.83 12.32
CA HIS A 101 -14.87 14.46 11.05
C HIS A 101 -15.02 12.94 10.89
N LEU A 102 -13.97 12.19 11.21
CA LEU A 102 -13.97 10.72 11.14
C LEU A 102 -14.97 10.11 12.14
N THR A 103 -15.07 10.67 13.35
CA THR A 103 -16.07 10.24 14.34
C THR A 103 -17.48 10.45 13.82
N ARG A 104 -17.80 11.60 13.23
CA ARG A 104 -19.12 11.86 12.62
C ARG A 104 -19.46 10.86 11.50
N LEU A 105 -18.47 10.54 10.65
CA LEU A 105 -18.66 9.55 9.60
C LEU A 105 -18.96 8.15 10.17
N LEU A 106 -18.25 7.78 11.22
CA LEU A 106 -18.42 6.49 11.90
C LEU A 106 -19.75 6.42 12.66
N GLU A 107 -20.13 7.46 13.41
CA GLU A 107 -21.38 7.54 14.15
C GLU A 107 -22.61 7.51 13.23
N GLY A 108 -22.52 8.12 12.03
CA GLY A 108 -23.56 8.06 11.02
C GLY A 108 -23.64 6.74 10.25
N SER A 109 -22.79 5.78 10.54
CA SER A 109 -22.74 4.49 9.83
C SER A 109 -23.59 3.42 10.53
N PRO A 110 -24.39 2.65 9.79
CA PRO A 110 -25.09 1.49 10.33
C PRO A 110 -24.14 0.36 10.78
N PHE A 111 -22.88 0.41 10.34
CA PHE A 111 -21.87 -0.61 10.66
C PHE A 111 -21.06 -0.32 11.91
N ARG A 112 -21.24 0.84 12.55
CA ARG A 112 -20.44 1.27 13.70
C ARG A 112 -20.24 0.19 14.75
N GLU A 113 -21.32 -0.45 15.18
CA GLU A 113 -21.32 -1.46 16.25
C GLU A 113 -20.90 -2.87 15.74
N CYS A 114 -20.77 -3.04 14.42
CA CYS A 114 -20.38 -4.30 13.79
C CYS A 114 -18.90 -4.36 13.41
N ILE A 115 -18.17 -3.24 13.56
CA ILE A 115 -16.74 -3.20 13.27
C ILE A 115 -15.98 -3.86 14.41
N ILE A 116 -15.20 -4.86 14.06
CA ILE A 116 -14.31 -5.56 14.99
C ILE A 116 -12.87 -5.49 14.53
N PRO A 117 -11.89 -5.50 15.46
CA PRO A 117 -10.49 -5.66 15.09
C PRO A 117 -10.26 -7.04 14.47
N LEU A 118 -9.33 -7.13 13.54
CA LEU A 118 -8.87 -8.41 13.02
C LEU A 118 -8.19 -9.20 14.14
N SER A 119 -8.55 -10.48 14.28
CA SER A 119 -7.80 -11.46 15.04
C SER A 119 -6.85 -12.24 14.13
N VAL A 120 -5.91 -12.98 14.71
CA VAL A 120 -5.03 -13.90 13.97
C VAL A 120 -5.84 -14.86 13.10
N ASP A 121 -6.90 -15.46 13.68
CA ASP A 121 -7.75 -16.42 12.98
C ASP A 121 -8.48 -15.77 11.79
N LEU A 122 -9.05 -14.57 11.98
CA LEU A 122 -9.74 -13.86 10.89
C LEU A 122 -8.76 -13.42 9.78
N ALA A 123 -7.57 -12.96 10.14
CA ALA A 123 -6.54 -12.60 9.19
C ALA A 123 -6.07 -13.83 8.39
N GLN A 124 -5.84 -14.95 9.05
CA GLN A 124 -5.45 -16.19 8.39
C GLN A 124 -6.55 -16.70 7.45
N GLN A 125 -7.80 -16.77 7.90
CA GLN A 125 -8.94 -17.18 7.06
C GLN A 125 -9.09 -16.28 5.83
N ALA A 126 -8.88 -14.96 5.98
CA ALA A 126 -8.97 -14.03 4.87
C ALA A 126 -7.84 -14.23 3.84
N THR A 127 -6.61 -14.55 4.26
CA THR A 127 -5.48 -14.80 3.34
C THR A 127 -5.60 -16.12 2.59
N GLU A 128 -6.35 -17.09 3.10
CA GLU A 128 -6.57 -18.40 2.47
C GLU A 128 -7.64 -18.37 1.35
N GLN A 129 -8.37 -17.28 1.20
CA GLN A 129 -9.39 -17.14 0.15
C GLN A 129 -8.74 -16.91 -1.23
N PRO A 130 -9.30 -17.46 -2.33
CA PRO A 130 -8.73 -17.31 -3.68
C PRO A 130 -8.53 -15.86 -4.14
N GLU A 131 -9.44 -14.96 -3.73
CA GLU A 131 -9.33 -13.51 -3.94
C GLU A 131 -9.20 -12.85 -2.57
N SER A 132 -8.05 -13.11 -1.92
CA SER A 132 -7.82 -12.64 -0.56
C SER A 132 -8.08 -11.14 -0.41
N PRO A 133 -8.93 -10.73 0.53
CA PRO A 133 -9.12 -9.32 0.87
C PRO A 133 -7.91 -8.71 1.60
N LEU A 134 -6.96 -9.54 2.04
CA LEU A 134 -5.73 -9.16 2.75
C LEU A 134 -4.51 -9.61 1.95
N ASP A 135 -3.62 -8.68 1.64
CA ASP A 135 -2.26 -9.00 1.19
C ASP A 135 -1.29 -8.80 2.38
N LEU A 136 -0.90 -9.90 2.98
CA LEU A 136 0.06 -9.95 4.09
C LEU A 136 1.39 -10.59 3.65
N SER A 137 1.69 -10.63 2.35
CA SER A 137 2.84 -11.33 1.78
C SER A 137 4.20 -10.82 2.27
N ASP A 138 4.27 -9.60 2.78
CA ASP A 138 5.49 -9.02 3.36
C ASP A 138 5.60 -9.24 4.87
N PHE A 139 4.54 -9.72 5.54
CA PHE A 139 4.58 -10.11 6.95
C PHE A 139 4.97 -11.58 7.09
N ASP A 140 5.67 -11.93 8.17
CA ASP A 140 6.09 -13.31 8.43
C ASP A 140 4.90 -14.26 8.65
N SER A 141 3.79 -13.71 9.18
CA SER A 141 2.55 -14.45 9.44
C SER A 141 1.39 -13.51 9.76
N ALA A 142 0.16 -14.05 9.82
CA ALA A 142 -0.99 -13.32 10.35
C ALA A 142 -0.77 -12.84 11.80
N ALA A 143 -0.06 -13.61 12.63
CA ALA A 143 0.29 -13.21 14.00
C ALA A 143 1.25 -12.01 14.01
N ASP A 144 2.26 -12.01 13.15
CA ASP A 144 3.19 -10.89 12.96
C ASP A 144 2.45 -9.61 12.50
N PHE A 145 1.51 -9.76 11.56
CA PHE A 145 0.66 -8.64 11.17
C PHE A 145 -0.17 -8.08 12.34
N ILE A 146 -0.79 -8.94 13.14
CA ILE A 146 -1.61 -8.49 14.29
C ILE A 146 -0.77 -7.83 15.38
N GLU A 147 0.48 -8.25 15.56
CA GLU A 147 1.42 -7.66 16.52
C GLU A 147 1.87 -6.25 16.10
N ARG A 148 2.15 -6.04 14.82
CA ARG A 148 2.77 -4.80 14.30
C ARG A 148 1.83 -3.88 13.56
N GLY A 149 0.77 -4.44 12.97
CA GLY A 149 -0.17 -3.74 12.11
C GLY A 149 -1.48 -3.40 12.79
N LEU A 150 -2.37 -2.82 12.00
CA LEU A 150 -3.74 -2.49 12.39
C LEU A 150 -4.69 -3.06 11.35
N GLY A 151 -5.83 -3.59 11.77
CA GLY A 151 -6.85 -4.07 10.84
C GLY A 151 -8.22 -4.16 11.49
N TYR A 152 -9.25 -3.82 10.72
CA TYR A 152 -10.66 -3.86 11.13
C TYR A 152 -11.51 -4.46 10.03
N THR A 153 -12.52 -5.24 10.43
CA THR A 153 -13.48 -5.84 9.52
C THR A 153 -14.91 -5.66 10.01
N VAL A 154 -15.87 -5.82 9.12
CA VAL A 154 -17.30 -5.99 9.42
C VAL A 154 -17.69 -7.40 9.02
N LEU A 155 -18.34 -8.13 9.93
CA LEU A 155 -18.88 -9.45 9.67
C LEU A 155 -20.41 -9.39 9.54
N ASP A 156 -20.93 -10.03 8.50
CA ASP A 156 -22.36 -10.33 8.34
C ASP A 156 -22.56 -11.85 8.38
N ASN A 157 -23.20 -12.34 9.44
CA ASN A 157 -23.41 -13.78 9.67
C ASN A 157 -22.13 -14.62 9.53
N GLY A 158 -20.99 -14.10 10.01
CA GLY A 158 -19.68 -14.75 9.96
C GLY A 158 -18.93 -14.56 8.63
N ARG A 159 -19.54 -13.92 7.62
CA ARG A 159 -18.89 -13.58 6.35
C ARG A 159 -18.27 -12.17 6.44
N MET A 160 -17.04 -12.03 6.01
CA MET A 160 -16.35 -10.74 5.91
C MET A 160 -16.97 -9.90 4.78
N MET A 161 -17.52 -8.73 5.10
CA MET A 161 -18.06 -7.78 4.12
C MET A 161 -16.94 -6.90 3.52
N GLY A 162 -15.88 -6.70 4.27
CA GLY A 162 -14.72 -5.91 3.87
C GLY A 162 -13.73 -5.73 4.99
N VAL A 163 -12.61 -5.13 4.68
CA VAL A 163 -11.50 -4.91 5.60
C VAL A 163 -10.83 -3.57 5.31
N ALA A 164 -10.37 -2.87 6.36
CA ALA A 164 -9.40 -1.79 6.27
C ALA A 164 -8.21 -2.13 7.16
N TYR A 165 -6.99 -2.06 6.62
CA TYR A 165 -5.81 -2.53 7.32
C TYR A 165 -4.54 -1.79 6.89
N SER A 166 -3.47 -1.95 7.66
CA SER A 166 -2.13 -1.49 7.33
C SER A 166 -1.44 -2.52 6.43
N SER A 167 -1.34 -2.23 5.14
CA SER A 167 -0.56 -3.08 4.22
C SER A 167 0.95 -2.89 4.38
N LEU A 168 1.39 -1.72 4.85
CA LEU A 168 2.77 -1.45 5.25
C LEU A 168 2.79 -0.80 6.63
N VAL A 169 3.86 -1.07 7.40
CA VAL A 169 4.10 -0.48 8.72
C VAL A 169 5.53 -0.01 8.84
N CYS A 170 5.73 1.19 9.38
CA CYS A 170 7.04 1.73 9.72
C CYS A 170 6.93 2.64 10.96
N SER A 171 8.06 3.14 11.46
CA SER A 171 8.08 4.02 12.65
C SER A 171 7.26 5.31 12.49
N GLN A 172 7.02 5.76 11.25
CA GLN A 172 6.31 7.00 10.95
C GLN A 172 4.80 6.81 10.76
N GLY A 173 4.35 5.58 10.43
CA GLY A 173 2.94 5.33 10.13
C GLY A 173 2.68 4.05 9.36
N ILE A 174 1.54 4.04 8.70
CA ILE A 174 1.06 2.88 7.94
C ILE A 174 0.63 3.28 6.53
N GLU A 175 0.68 2.32 5.61
CA GLU A 175 -0.04 2.42 4.33
C GLU A 175 -1.43 1.82 4.48
N VAL A 176 -2.45 2.59 4.14
CA VAL A 176 -3.85 2.17 4.29
C VAL A 176 -4.30 1.36 3.08
N SER A 177 -4.75 0.14 3.31
CA SER A 177 -5.43 -0.69 2.33
C SER A 177 -6.88 -0.92 2.72
N VAL A 178 -7.79 -0.90 1.72
CA VAL A 178 -9.22 -1.09 1.92
C VAL A 178 -9.77 -2.01 0.84
N TYR A 179 -10.44 -3.06 1.27
CA TYR A 179 -11.19 -3.96 0.39
C TYR A 179 -12.63 -4.07 0.88
N VAL A 180 -13.57 -4.15 -0.06
CA VAL A 180 -14.99 -4.43 0.22
C VAL A 180 -15.49 -5.39 -0.85
N GLU A 181 -16.15 -6.46 -0.41
CA GLU A 181 -16.78 -7.43 -1.28
C GLU A 181 -17.73 -6.76 -2.26
N ASP A 182 -17.75 -7.22 -3.51
CA ASP A 182 -18.52 -6.61 -4.60
C ASP A 182 -20.00 -6.45 -4.24
N ALA A 183 -20.59 -7.46 -3.57
CA ALA A 183 -21.98 -7.46 -3.13
C ALA A 183 -22.28 -6.40 -2.04
N ASP A 184 -21.25 -5.97 -1.30
CA ASP A 184 -21.37 -5.05 -0.15
C ASP A 184 -20.90 -3.62 -0.48
N ARG A 185 -20.48 -3.37 -1.73
CA ARG A 185 -20.06 -2.04 -2.16
C ARG A 185 -21.19 -1.04 -2.15
N ARG A 186 -20.83 0.24 -1.98
CA ARG A 186 -21.76 1.40 -1.95
C ARG A 186 -22.76 1.40 -0.80
N GLN A 187 -22.60 0.54 0.19
CA GLN A 187 -23.40 0.53 1.41
C GLN A 187 -22.77 1.33 2.56
N GLY A 188 -21.55 1.86 2.38
CA GLY A 188 -20.84 2.64 3.40
C GLY A 188 -19.81 1.85 4.20
N VAL A 189 -19.64 0.54 3.94
CA VAL A 189 -18.67 -0.36 4.62
C VAL A 189 -17.26 0.22 4.60
N ALA A 190 -16.74 0.59 3.40
CA ALA A 190 -15.40 1.17 3.27
C ALA A 190 -15.23 2.45 4.10
N THR A 191 -16.25 3.34 4.11
CA THR A 191 -16.19 4.58 4.89
C THR A 191 -16.10 4.29 6.39
N ALA A 192 -16.92 3.36 6.88
CA ALA A 192 -16.96 3.01 8.29
C ALA A 192 -15.64 2.37 8.76
N LEU A 193 -15.17 1.37 8.01
CA LEU A 193 -13.90 0.66 8.29
C LEU A 193 -12.70 1.61 8.26
N SER A 194 -12.59 2.42 7.21
CA SER A 194 -11.51 3.39 7.10
C SER A 194 -11.57 4.43 8.21
N SER A 195 -12.77 4.96 8.55
CA SER A 195 -12.91 5.91 9.66
C SER A 195 -12.41 5.30 10.97
N ARG A 196 -12.73 4.05 11.26
CA ARG A 196 -12.26 3.36 12.48
C ARG A 196 -10.75 3.20 12.49
N LEU A 197 -10.16 2.74 11.38
CA LEU A 197 -8.71 2.58 11.24
C LEU A 197 -7.98 3.92 11.40
N LEU A 198 -8.47 4.96 10.73
CA LEU A 198 -7.84 6.30 10.78
C LEU A 198 -7.94 6.93 12.18
N LEU A 199 -9.04 6.73 12.90
CA LEU A 199 -9.16 7.18 14.28
C LEU A 199 -8.12 6.52 15.18
N GLU A 200 -7.85 5.23 14.99
CA GLU A 200 -6.80 4.53 15.72
C GLU A 200 -5.41 5.08 15.39
N CYS A 201 -5.12 5.31 14.11
CA CYS A 201 -3.87 5.92 13.69
C CYS A 201 -3.64 7.29 14.34
N LEU A 202 -4.66 8.16 14.32
CA LEU A 202 -4.57 9.50 14.92
C LEU A 202 -4.37 9.43 16.45
N ALA A 203 -5.06 8.50 17.13
CA ALA A 203 -4.91 8.29 18.57
C ALA A 203 -3.51 7.79 18.95
N SER A 204 -2.90 6.98 18.09
CA SER A 204 -1.55 6.42 18.24
C SER A 204 -0.44 7.31 17.65
N ASN A 205 -0.78 8.50 17.16
CA ASN A 205 0.15 9.42 16.47
C ASN A 205 0.88 8.77 15.27
N LEU A 206 0.22 7.84 14.59
CA LEU A 206 0.68 7.21 13.35
C LEU A 206 0.15 8.00 12.15
N ARG A 207 0.99 8.21 11.15
CA ARG A 207 0.57 8.82 9.88
C ARG A 207 -0.07 7.76 8.97
N PRO A 208 -1.39 7.81 8.70
CA PRO A 208 -2.01 6.92 7.72
C PRO A 208 -1.77 7.49 6.32
N ASN A 209 -0.90 6.85 5.54
CA ASN A 209 -0.70 7.23 4.15
C ASN A 209 -1.80 6.65 3.27
N TRP A 210 -2.11 7.36 2.17
CA TRP A 210 -3.11 6.92 1.19
C TRP A 210 -2.61 7.18 -0.21
N ASP A 211 -2.37 6.10 -0.94
CA ASP A 211 -2.02 6.09 -2.35
C ASP A 211 -3.11 5.37 -3.15
N ALA A 212 -3.99 6.14 -3.80
CA ALA A 212 -5.16 5.59 -4.46
C ALA A 212 -4.83 5.01 -5.83
N ALA A 213 -5.35 3.80 -6.09
CA ALA A 213 -5.14 3.07 -7.33
C ALA A 213 -6.23 3.33 -8.39
N ASN A 214 -7.37 3.94 -8.01
CA ASN A 214 -8.53 4.11 -8.88
C ASN A 214 -9.44 5.26 -8.40
N PRO A 215 -10.39 5.73 -9.24
CA PRO A 215 -11.29 6.83 -8.89
C PRO A 215 -12.18 6.57 -7.66
N GLU A 216 -12.54 5.33 -7.36
CA GLU A 216 -13.33 4.97 -6.19
C GLU A 216 -12.53 5.22 -4.90
N SER A 217 -11.27 4.83 -4.90
CA SER A 217 -10.32 5.10 -3.80
C SER A 217 -10.07 6.61 -3.62
N VAL A 218 -9.98 7.37 -4.72
CA VAL A 218 -9.89 8.85 -4.69
C VAL A 218 -11.11 9.46 -4.00
N LYS A 219 -12.32 9.02 -4.35
CA LYS A 219 -13.58 9.50 -3.73
C LYS A 219 -13.62 9.17 -2.24
N LEU A 220 -13.20 7.97 -1.87
CA LEU A 220 -13.15 7.54 -0.47
C LEU A 220 -12.16 8.40 0.32
N ALA A 221 -10.92 8.54 -0.15
CA ALA A 221 -9.91 9.40 0.49
C ALA A 221 -10.42 10.82 0.72
N THR A 222 -11.02 11.43 -0.32
CA THR A 222 -11.59 12.78 -0.24
C THR A 222 -12.71 12.85 0.80
N LYS A 223 -13.61 11.86 0.84
CA LYS A 223 -14.70 11.78 1.82
C LYS A 223 -14.19 11.67 3.25
N LEU A 224 -13.10 10.94 3.48
CA LEU A 224 -12.46 10.77 4.78
C LEU A 224 -11.72 12.03 5.26
N GLY A 225 -11.48 13.01 4.38
CA GLY A 225 -10.83 14.27 4.72
C GLY A 225 -9.36 14.37 4.30
N TYR A 226 -8.85 13.42 3.53
CA TYR A 226 -7.53 13.56 2.92
C TYR A 226 -7.51 14.70 1.89
N ARG A 227 -6.37 15.35 1.76
CA ARG A 227 -6.14 16.34 0.71
C ARG A 227 -5.39 15.70 -0.46
N PHE A 228 -5.97 15.76 -1.64
CA PHE A 228 -5.30 15.38 -2.87
C PHE A 228 -4.03 16.20 -3.07
N LEU A 229 -2.94 15.56 -3.43
CA LEU A 229 -1.65 16.19 -3.75
C LEU A 229 -1.42 16.24 -5.25
N GLU A 230 -1.40 15.07 -5.89
CA GLU A 230 -1.12 14.97 -7.31
C GLU A 230 -1.50 13.59 -7.86
N SER A 231 -1.61 13.51 -9.17
CA SER A 231 -1.55 12.25 -9.91
C SER A 231 -0.14 11.99 -10.42
N TYR A 232 0.24 10.73 -10.50
CA TYR A 232 1.52 10.32 -11.07
C TYR A 232 1.35 9.00 -11.80
N GLU A 233 2.33 8.64 -12.66
CA GLU A 233 2.33 7.36 -13.35
C GLU A 233 3.22 6.36 -12.60
N ALA A 234 2.68 5.18 -12.31
CA ALA A 234 3.44 3.99 -11.99
C ALA A 234 3.52 3.10 -13.24
N TYR A 235 4.56 2.27 -13.34
CA TYR A 235 4.79 1.44 -14.51
C TYR A 235 4.85 -0.03 -14.12
N TYR A 236 4.50 -0.92 -15.03
CA TYR A 236 4.68 -2.36 -14.89
C TYR A 236 4.99 -2.96 -16.26
N HIS A 237 5.54 -4.16 -16.28
CA HIS A 237 5.72 -4.86 -17.53
C HIS A 237 4.94 -6.18 -17.56
N THR A 238 4.63 -6.61 -18.78
CA THR A 238 3.86 -7.83 -19.05
C THR A 238 4.73 -8.99 -19.57
N ARG A 239 6.05 -8.79 -19.61
CA ARG A 239 7.00 -9.80 -20.07
C ARG A 239 7.22 -10.82 -18.96
N GLY A 240 6.77 -12.05 -19.22
CA GLY A 240 7.02 -13.22 -18.37
C GLY A 240 8.35 -13.88 -18.73
#